data_0bfc257b88816c39b1dc8a455c0775ce
#
_entry.id   0bfc257b88816c39b1dc8a455c0775ce
#
_cell.length_a   1.000
_cell.length_b   1.000
_cell.length_c   1.000
_cell.angle_alpha   90.00
_cell.angle_beta   90.00
_cell.angle_gamma   90.00
#
_symmetry.space_group_name_H-M   'P 1'
#
loop_
_entity.id
_entity.type
_entity.pdbx_description
1 polymer ?
#
loop_
_entity_poly.entity_id
_entity_poly.type
_entity_poly.pdbx_seq_one_letter_code
_entity_poly.pdbx_strand_id
1 'polypeptide(L)'
;MSDTYFLYHSIGLYPEKTADLTTAMAQFAQSWGRPDDGQWGYALDKRAQFVARWRAILNAGEGTVTTAENVTSAFHSLLAALPAQALAGRRVLVGADCFPSNHFLLAGMAQKYGFTLHTVPLRQGAAFVEDEDFLAAWTPEVGLALLTWVSSTSSHRIDLDAMVAHGRSMGSLIGCDITQAAGLIPYDVTAPAVDFAISTSLKWMCGTPGAGVLYVAPALIAAAQPEPRGWFSQDNPFSWDINAFAYAPDIRRFDNGTPGTIAALASLPALDWHARQDHAALLAHNRRLTARLIAAADEMHLPLITPRAEAKRGGSVMLRLPETLPAAQIVTQLRGLGISTDARGQTLRLSPGIMTTLAGTETLITALQNLQMRA
;
A
#
# COMPACT_ATOMS: atom_id res chain seq x y z
N MET A 1 -22.30 -14.29 3.22
CA MET A 1 -20.99 -13.62 3.07
C MET A 1 -19.95 -14.55 3.67
N SER A 2 -18.80 -14.71 3.03
CA SER A 2 -17.82 -15.72 3.47
C SER A 2 -17.04 -15.22 4.67
N ASP A 3 -17.25 -15.82 5.83
CA ASP A 3 -16.47 -15.61 7.06
C ASP A 3 -15.10 -16.31 7.01
N THR A 4 -14.83 -17.06 5.93
CA THR A 4 -13.59 -17.77 5.60
C THR A 4 -12.74 -17.02 4.55
N TYR A 5 -12.77 -15.68 4.56
CA TYR A 5 -12.04 -14.84 3.62
C TYR A 5 -10.73 -14.34 4.23
N PHE A 6 -9.58 -14.73 3.63
CA PHE A 6 -8.22 -14.43 4.11
C PHE A 6 -7.36 -13.73 3.07
N LEU A 7 -7.94 -12.85 2.24
CA LEU A 7 -7.23 -12.21 1.11
C LEU A 7 -7.05 -10.70 1.27
N TYR A 8 -7.14 -10.13 2.49
CA TYR A 8 -7.05 -8.66 2.68
C TYR A 8 -5.72 -8.04 2.22
N HIS A 9 -4.64 -8.81 2.18
CA HIS A 9 -3.38 -8.37 1.57
C HIS A 9 -3.48 -8.13 0.05
N SER A 10 -4.54 -8.58 -0.59
CA SER A 10 -4.79 -8.48 -2.04
C SER A 10 -6.03 -7.64 -2.34
N ILE A 11 -7.18 -8.04 -1.84
CA ILE A 11 -8.48 -7.37 -2.04
C ILE A 11 -9.21 -7.29 -0.70
N GLY A 12 -9.48 -6.10 -0.21
CA GLY A 12 -10.27 -5.90 1.01
C GLY A 12 -11.76 -5.95 0.75
N LEU A 13 -12.51 -6.43 1.75
CA LEU A 13 -13.97 -6.50 1.76
C LEU A 13 -14.53 -5.90 3.04
N TYR A 14 -15.73 -5.30 2.94
CA TYR A 14 -16.56 -4.91 4.07
C TYR A 14 -18.02 -5.28 3.76
N PRO A 15 -18.92 -5.36 4.75
CA PRO A 15 -20.26 -5.94 4.57
C PRO A 15 -21.07 -5.35 3.42
N GLU A 16 -21.07 -4.03 3.29
CA GLU A 16 -21.92 -3.29 2.34
C GLU A 16 -21.24 -3.04 1.00
N LYS A 17 -20.00 -3.51 0.76
CA LYS A 17 -19.17 -3.13 -0.39
C LYS A 17 -19.87 -3.24 -1.73
N THR A 18 -20.61 -4.31 -1.99
CA THR A 18 -21.30 -4.52 -3.28
C THR A 18 -22.41 -3.49 -3.48
N ALA A 19 -23.24 -3.25 -2.46
CA ALA A 19 -24.35 -2.30 -2.52
C ALA A 19 -23.83 -0.86 -2.68
N ASP A 20 -22.83 -0.49 -1.90
CA ASP A 20 -22.24 0.84 -1.91
C ASP A 20 -21.57 1.13 -3.26
N LEU A 21 -20.78 0.18 -3.78
CA LEU A 21 -20.13 0.31 -5.08
C LEU A 21 -21.16 0.42 -6.21
N THR A 22 -22.21 -0.40 -6.19
CA THR A 22 -23.29 -0.34 -7.17
C THR A 22 -23.96 1.04 -7.16
N THR A 23 -24.26 1.56 -5.97
CA THR A 23 -24.86 2.89 -5.79
C THR A 23 -23.95 3.99 -6.32
N ALA A 24 -22.67 3.98 -5.97
CA ALA A 24 -21.70 4.97 -6.42
C ALA A 24 -21.55 4.98 -7.95
N MET A 25 -21.47 3.80 -8.56
CA MET A 25 -21.36 3.68 -10.02
C MET A 25 -22.64 4.10 -10.74
N ALA A 26 -23.82 3.79 -10.19
CA ALA A 26 -25.11 4.26 -10.75
C ALA A 26 -25.21 5.79 -10.70
N GLN A 27 -24.83 6.40 -9.59
CA GLN A 27 -24.82 7.87 -9.45
C GLN A 27 -23.82 8.51 -10.43
N PHE A 28 -22.65 7.91 -10.61
CA PHE A 28 -21.70 8.38 -11.63
C PHE A 28 -22.29 8.30 -13.02
N ALA A 29 -22.90 7.17 -13.42
CA ALA A 29 -23.49 7.00 -14.73
C ALA A 29 -24.62 8.01 -14.98
N GLN A 30 -25.48 8.24 -13.99
CA GLN A 30 -26.55 9.26 -14.07
C GLN A 30 -26.00 10.67 -14.22
N SER A 31 -24.95 11.03 -13.46
CA SER A 31 -24.33 12.35 -13.56
C SER A 31 -23.60 12.53 -14.89
N TRP A 32 -22.79 11.54 -15.29
CA TRP A 32 -21.95 11.65 -16.48
C TRP A 32 -22.72 11.59 -17.79
N GLY A 33 -23.89 10.95 -17.79
CA GLY A 33 -24.80 10.85 -18.95
C GLY A 33 -25.75 12.04 -19.12
N ARG A 34 -25.68 13.08 -18.29
CA ARG A 34 -26.54 14.26 -18.44
C ARG A 34 -26.10 15.14 -19.61
N PRO A 35 -27.04 15.83 -20.31
CA PRO A 35 -26.69 16.73 -21.39
C PRO A 35 -26.41 18.16 -20.89
N ASP A 36 -25.55 18.29 -19.87
CA ASP A 36 -25.10 19.56 -19.28
C ASP A 36 -23.60 19.53 -18.94
N ASP A 37 -23.07 20.54 -18.29
CA ASP A 37 -21.66 20.67 -17.92
C ASP A 37 -21.37 20.36 -16.43
N GLY A 38 -22.38 19.93 -15.68
CA GLY A 38 -22.27 19.59 -14.26
C GLY A 38 -21.43 18.34 -13.96
N GLN A 39 -21.13 17.51 -14.98
CA GLN A 39 -20.37 16.27 -14.86
C GLN A 39 -19.00 16.48 -14.23
N TRP A 40 -18.29 17.52 -14.66
CA TRP A 40 -16.96 17.85 -14.14
C TRP A 40 -17.00 18.24 -12.68
N GLY A 41 -17.96 19.10 -12.31
CA GLY A 41 -18.15 19.50 -10.91
C GLY A 41 -18.37 18.30 -9.99
N TYR A 42 -19.25 17.39 -10.39
CA TYR A 42 -19.55 16.17 -9.65
C TYR A 42 -18.30 15.25 -9.53
N ALA A 43 -17.63 14.98 -10.65
CA ALA A 43 -16.51 14.03 -10.68
C ALA A 43 -15.29 14.52 -9.90
N LEU A 44 -14.95 15.82 -10.04
CA LEU A 44 -13.85 16.44 -9.32
C LEU A 44 -14.15 16.60 -7.83
N ASP A 45 -15.39 16.89 -7.44
CA ASP A 45 -15.82 16.91 -6.04
C ASP A 45 -15.66 15.52 -5.38
N LYS A 46 -16.07 14.43 -6.06
CA LYS A 46 -15.88 13.07 -5.54
C LYS A 46 -14.40 12.70 -5.40
N ARG A 47 -13.55 13.13 -6.33
CA ARG A 47 -12.10 12.98 -6.21
C ARG A 47 -11.55 13.78 -5.01
N ALA A 48 -12.01 15.01 -4.82
CA ALA A 48 -11.59 15.84 -3.69
C ALA A 48 -12.01 15.21 -2.34
N GLN A 49 -13.22 14.66 -2.24
CA GLN A 49 -13.68 13.91 -1.06
C GLN A 49 -12.79 12.70 -0.79
N PHE A 50 -12.45 11.91 -1.81
CA PHE A 50 -11.53 10.78 -1.69
C PHE A 50 -10.16 11.21 -1.16
N VAL A 51 -9.58 12.26 -1.70
CA VAL A 51 -8.31 12.84 -1.23
C VAL A 51 -8.42 13.31 0.22
N ALA A 52 -9.52 13.97 0.59
CA ALA A 52 -9.76 14.42 1.97
C ALA A 52 -9.83 13.24 2.96
N ARG A 53 -10.44 12.10 2.58
CA ARG A 53 -10.45 10.88 3.41
C ARG A 53 -9.04 10.32 3.59
N TRP A 54 -8.25 10.23 2.52
CA TRP A 54 -6.86 9.78 2.63
C TRP A 54 -6.00 10.74 3.47
N ARG A 55 -6.20 12.05 3.36
CA ARG A 55 -5.53 13.02 4.22
C ARG A 55 -5.80 12.75 5.70
N ALA A 56 -7.06 12.50 6.05
CA ALA A 56 -7.44 12.18 7.42
C ALA A 56 -6.80 10.86 7.91
N ILE A 57 -6.74 9.82 7.06
CA ILE A 57 -6.11 8.53 7.37
C ILE A 57 -4.61 8.69 7.62
N LEU A 58 -3.96 9.59 6.90
CA LEU A 58 -2.51 9.82 6.96
C LEU A 58 -2.11 10.91 7.97
N ASN A 59 -3.06 11.58 8.62
CA ASN A 59 -2.84 12.82 9.37
C ASN A 59 -2.05 13.88 8.55
N ALA A 60 -2.34 13.96 7.24
CA ALA A 60 -1.62 14.80 6.30
C ALA A 60 -2.26 16.20 6.16
N GLY A 61 -1.41 17.21 5.95
CA GLY A 61 -1.84 18.58 5.74
C GLY A 61 -2.60 18.80 4.42
N GLU A 62 -3.25 19.93 4.27
CA GLU A 62 -3.91 20.31 3.03
C GLU A 62 -2.89 20.51 1.90
N GLY A 63 -3.27 20.13 0.66
CA GLY A 63 -2.42 20.25 -0.51
C GLY A 63 -1.21 19.30 -0.53
N THR A 64 -1.22 18.18 0.23
CA THR A 64 -0.10 17.24 0.31
C THR A 64 -0.41 15.83 -0.22
N VAL A 65 -1.66 15.53 -0.58
CA VAL A 65 -2.08 14.21 -1.06
C VAL A 65 -2.77 14.34 -2.42
N THR A 66 -2.40 13.46 -3.36
CA THR A 66 -3.09 13.34 -4.64
C THR A 66 -3.35 11.89 -5.01
N THR A 67 -4.14 11.65 -6.06
CA THR A 67 -4.45 10.34 -6.61
C THR A 67 -3.40 9.89 -7.62
N ALA A 68 -3.20 8.58 -7.70
CA ALA A 68 -2.45 7.93 -8.76
C ALA A 68 -3.19 6.66 -9.22
N GLU A 69 -2.88 6.13 -10.38
CA GLU A 69 -3.48 4.89 -10.83
C GLU A 69 -3.12 3.72 -9.91
N ASN A 70 -1.86 3.65 -9.50
CA ASN A 70 -1.33 2.61 -8.61
C ASN A 70 -0.05 3.09 -7.93
N VAL A 71 0.50 2.26 -7.04
CA VAL A 71 1.74 2.56 -6.31
C VAL A 71 2.92 2.81 -7.24
N THR A 72 3.04 2.04 -8.33
CA THR A 72 4.14 2.17 -9.29
C THR A 72 4.10 3.52 -10.01
N SER A 73 2.92 3.95 -10.47
CA SER A 73 2.75 5.25 -11.14
C SER A 73 2.92 6.42 -10.16
N ALA A 74 2.46 6.29 -8.91
CA ALA A 74 2.72 7.27 -7.85
C ALA A 74 4.23 7.46 -7.62
N PHE A 75 4.94 6.36 -7.44
CA PHE A 75 6.38 6.38 -7.18
C PHE A 75 7.19 6.86 -8.40
N HIS A 76 6.80 6.44 -9.61
CA HIS A 76 7.40 6.97 -10.85
C HIS A 76 7.24 8.49 -10.94
N SER A 77 6.03 9.00 -10.72
CA SER A 77 5.75 10.45 -10.78
C SER A 77 6.61 11.23 -9.78
N LEU A 78 6.78 10.70 -8.56
CA LEU A 78 7.64 11.30 -7.57
C LEU A 78 9.12 11.31 -8.01
N LEU A 79 9.67 10.15 -8.39
CA LEU A 79 11.08 10.02 -8.79
C LEU A 79 11.41 10.96 -9.97
N ALA A 80 10.50 11.04 -10.94
CA ALA A 80 10.61 11.92 -12.10
C ALA A 80 10.46 13.43 -11.79
N ALA A 81 10.08 13.77 -10.56
CA ALA A 81 9.89 15.13 -10.09
C ALA A 81 11.04 15.63 -9.20
N LEU A 82 11.89 14.71 -8.73
CA LEU A 82 12.98 15.07 -7.80
C LEU A 82 14.04 15.91 -8.48
N PRO A 83 14.65 16.87 -7.77
CA PRO A 83 15.82 17.57 -8.25
C PRO A 83 16.94 16.58 -8.63
N ALA A 84 17.63 16.80 -9.74
CA ALA A 84 18.64 15.87 -10.26
C ALA A 84 19.70 15.50 -9.22
N GLN A 85 20.14 16.45 -8.36
CA GLN A 85 21.13 16.23 -7.31
C GLN A 85 20.63 15.31 -6.18
N ALA A 86 19.33 15.05 -6.09
CA ALA A 86 18.80 14.12 -5.10
C ALA A 86 19.11 12.65 -5.45
N LEU A 87 19.26 12.36 -6.74
CA LEU A 87 19.47 11.00 -7.24
C LEU A 87 20.81 10.82 -7.97
N ALA A 88 21.22 11.76 -8.81
CA ALA A 88 22.41 11.63 -9.66
C ALA A 88 23.69 11.42 -8.82
N GLY A 89 24.40 10.34 -9.11
CA GLY A 89 25.62 9.94 -8.38
C GLY A 89 25.36 9.40 -6.97
N ARG A 90 24.10 9.27 -6.55
CA ARG A 90 23.71 8.78 -5.22
C ARG A 90 23.22 7.33 -5.31
N ARG A 91 23.02 6.70 -4.15
CA ARG A 91 22.37 5.40 -4.03
C ARG A 91 20.88 5.58 -3.73
N VAL A 92 20.04 4.70 -4.31
CA VAL A 92 18.65 4.51 -3.88
C VAL A 92 18.57 3.16 -3.18
N LEU A 93 18.15 3.17 -1.92
CA LEU A 93 18.18 2.00 -1.01
C LEU A 93 16.78 1.37 -0.90
N VAL A 94 16.71 0.04 -1.05
CA VAL A 94 15.49 -0.77 -0.84
C VAL A 94 15.84 -2.12 -0.23
N GLY A 95 14.90 -2.76 0.45
CA GLY A 95 15.03 -4.16 0.87
C GLY A 95 14.71 -5.14 -0.26
N ALA A 96 15.34 -6.31 -0.26
CA ALA A 96 15.05 -7.39 -1.22
C ALA A 96 13.63 -7.97 -1.08
N ASP A 97 12.94 -7.71 0.02
CA ASP A 97 11.55 -8.05 0.30
C ASP A 97 10.56 -6.91 0.01
N CYS A 98 11.00 -5.84 -0.65
CA CYS A 98 10.11 -4.80 -1.17
C CYS A 98 9.15 -5.39 -2.22
N PHE A 99 8.03 -4.71 -2.47
CA PHE A 99 7.12 -5.17 -3.52
C PHE A 99 7.81 -5.12 -4.90
N PRO A 100 7.78 -6.20 -5.70
CA PRO A 100 8.58 -6.32 -6.93
C PRO A 100 8.45 -5.15 -7.91
N SER A 101 7.26 -4.55 -8.04
CA SER A 101 7.04 -3.41 -8.92
C SER A 101 7.89 -2.19 -8.55
N ASN A 102 8.14 -1.96 -7.25
CA ASN A 102 8.99 -0.87 -6.79
C ASN A 102 10.46 -1.12 -7.21
N HIS A 103 10.93 -2.35 -7.06
CA HIS A 103 12.28 -2.73 -7.47
C HIS A 103 12.45 -2.65 -9.01
N PHE A 104 11.47 -3.18 -9.78
CA PHE A 104 11.51 -3.13 -11.23
C PHE A 104 11.51 -1.69 -11.75
N LEU A 105 10.70 -0.82 -11.15
CA LEU A 105 10.68 0.61 -11.47
C LEU A 105 12.04 1.25 -11.23
N LEU A 106 12.59 1.07 -10.04
CA LEU A 106 13.90 1.65 -9.67
C LEU A 106 15.02 1.13 -10.58
N ALA A 107 15.06 -0.17 -10.87
CA ALA A 107 16.05 -0.74 -11.77
C ALA A 107 15.94 -0.14 -13.19
N GLY A 108 14.71 0.05 -13.68
CA GLY A 108 14.44 0.67 -14.98
C GLY A 108 14.80 2.16 -15.06
N MET A 109 14.71 2.88 -13.92
CA MET A 109 14.98 4.32 -13.86
C MET A 109 16.45 4.66 -13.54
N ALA A 110 17.21 3.73 -12.99
CA ALA A 110 18.56 3.98 -12.45
C ALA A 110 19.48 4.64 -13.47
N GLN A 111 19.56 4.14 -14.69
CA GLN A 111 20.40 4.70 -15.75
C GLN A 111 19.94 6.11 -16.15
N LYS A 112 18.65 6.32 -16.33
CA LYS A 112 18.08 7.61 -16.76
C LYS A 112 18.36 8.71 -15.77
N TYR A 113 18.20 8.42 -14.45
CA TYR A 113 18.33 9.41 -13.39
C TYR A 113 19.73 9.39 -12.72
N GLY A 114 20.63 8.52 -13.18
CA GLY A 114 22.03 8.49 -12.77
C GLY A 114 22.28 8.03 -11.33
N PHE A 115 21.37 7.24 -10.74
CA PHE A 115 21.57 6.66 -9.41
C PHE A 115 21.99 5.19 -9.48
N THR A 116 22.59 4.68 -8.41
CA THR A 116 22.83 3.25 -8.22
C THR A 116 21.74 2.65 -7.33
N LEU A 117 21.02 1.64 -7.83
CA LEU A 117 20.09 0.88 -6.99
C LEU A 117 20.87 -0.04 -6.04
N HIS A 118 20.69 0.16 -4.74
CA HIS A 118 21.24 -0.70 -3.70
C HIS A 118 20.13 -1.48 -3.04
N THR A 119 20.13 -2.79 -3.26
CA THR A 119 19.17 -3.72 -2.67
C THR A 119 19.79 -4.44 -1.51
N VAL A 120 19.28 -4.22 -0.30
CA VAL A 120 19.72 -4.94 0.91
C VAL A 120 19.27 -6.39 0.81
N PRO A 121 20.18 -7.38 0.81
CA PRO A 121 19.83 -8.77 0.60
C PRO A 121 19.15 -9.39 1.82
N LEU A 122 18.44 -10.48 1.62
CA LEU A 122 17.99 -11.37 2.69
C LEU A 122 19.19 -12.15 3.26
N ARG A 123 19.25 -12.33 4.57
CA ARG A 123 20.16 -13.33 5.18
C ARG A 123 19.80 -14.73 4.66
N GLN A 124 20.76 -15.64 4.67
CA GLN A 124 20.51 -17.01 4.25
C GLN A 124 19.37 -17.65 5.08
N GLY A 125 18.34 -18.11 4.41
CA GLY A 125 17.15 -18.71 5.04
C GLY A 125 16.13 -17.72 5.62
N ALA A 126 16.44 -16.41 5.64
CA ALA A 126 15.48 -15.39 6.06
C ALA A 126 14.36 -15.17 5.03
N ALA A 127 13.22 -14.69 5.51
CA ALA A 127 12.06 -14.39 4.68
C ALA A 127 11.80 -12.90 4.51
N PHE A 128 12.55 -12.06 5.20
CA PHE A 128 12.50 -10.59 5.15
C PHE A 128 13.90 -10.02 5.46
N VAL A 129 14.10 -8.76 5.12
CA VAL A 129 15.31 -8.01 5.46
C VAL A 129 15.22 -7.60 6.93
N GLU A 130 16.25 -7.92 7.72
CA GLU A 130 16.31 -7.48 9.12
C GLU A 130 16.56 -5.97 9.20
N ASP A 131 15.97 -5.32 10.21
CA ASP A 131 16.11 -3.87 10.43
C ASP A 131 17.57 -3.46 10.55
N GLU A 132 18.39 -4.27 11.23
CA GLU A 132 19.84 -4.01 11.43
C GLU A 132 20.60 -4.05 10.10
N ASP A 133 20.27 -4.96 9.18
CA ASP A 133 20.93 -5.06 7.88
C ASP A 133 20.59 -3.87 6.99
N PHE A 134 19.32 -3.42 7.05
CA PHE A 134 18.89 -2.24 6.32
C PHE A 134 19.62 -0.98 6.85
N LEU A 135 19.68 -0.80 8.16
CA LEU A 135 20.38 0.31 8.80
C LEU A 135 21.89 0.28 8.50
N ALA A 136 22.53 -0.88 8.54
CA ALA A 136 23.94 -1.03 8.23
C ALA A 136 24.29 -0.69 6.77
N ALA A 137 23.37 -0.94 5.84
CA ALA A 137 23.53 -0.59 4.42
C ALA A 137 23.25 0.91 4.13
N TRP A 138 22.63 1.61 5.08
CA TRP A 138 22.21 3.01 4.90
C TRP A 138 23.29 3.98 5.32
N THR A 139 24.09 4.41 4.35
CA THR A 139 25.22 5.34 4.52
C THR A 139 24.90 6.73 3.97
N PRO A 140 25.73 7.77 4.22
CA PRO A 140 25.54 9.11 3.65
C PRO A 140 25.52 9.17 2.11
N GLU A 141 25.93 8.09 1.42
CA GLU A 141 25.84 7.99 -0.05
C GLU A 141 24.40 7.74 -0.53
N VAL A 142 23.50 7.31 0.36
CA VAL A 142 22.09 7.07 0.04
C VAL A 142 21.37 8.42 -0.09
N GLY A 143 20.92 8.72 -1.31
CA GLY A 143 20.12 9.92 -1.59
C GLY A 143 18.63 9.74 -1.27
N LEU A 144 18.13 8.52 -1.46
CA LEU A 144 16.74 8.15 -1.19
C LEU A 144 16.67 6.72 -0.66
N ALA A 145 15.90 6.49 0.40
CA ALA A 145 15.50 5.16 0.84
C ALA A 145 13.98 4.98 0.70
N LEU A 146 13.56 3.88 0.08
CA LEU A 146 12.15 3.47 0.07
C LEU A 146 11.96 2.36 1.11
N LEU A 147 11.26 2.68 2.17
CA LEU A 147 10.91 1.76 3.24
C LEU A 147 9.65 0.97 2.87
N THR A 148 9.71 -0.36 2.94
CA THR A 148 8.51 -1.22 2.91
C THR A 148 8.04 -1.38 4.36
N TRP A 149 7.06 -0.59 4.79
CA TRP A 149 6.65 -0.61 6.21
C TRP A 149 6.17 -1.97 6.67
N VAL A 150 5.35 -2.62 5.81
CA VAL A 150 4.92 -4.01 6.04
C VAL A 150 5.18 -4.82 4.77
N SER A 151 5.98 -5.87 4.88
CA SER A 151 6.31 -6.76 3.76
C SER A 151 5.08 -7.58 3.30
N SER A 152 4.87 -7.66 1.99
CA SER A 152 3.77 -8.41 1.38
C SER A 152 3.97 -9.94 1.37
N THR A 153 5.19 -10.41 1.66
CA THR A 153 5.59 -11.82 1.60
C THR A 153 5.82 -12.46 2.96
N SER A 154 6.15 -11.64 3.97
CA SER A 154 6.40 -12.10 5.34
C SER A 154 5.46 -11.49 6.37
N SER A 155 4.81 -10.38 6.02
CA SER A 155 4.10 -9.51 6.98
C SER A 155 5.03 -8.91 8.04
N HIS A 156 6.37 -8.93 7.84
CA HIS A 156 7.30 -8.23 8.70
C HIS A 156 7.01 -6.73 8.67
N ARG A 157 6.99 -6.10 9.85
CA ARG A 157 6.84 -4.66 10.03
C ARG A 157 8.13 -4.11 10.62
N ILE A 158 8.81 -3.26 9.85
CA ILE A 158 10.04 -2.59 10.28
C ILE A 158 9.79 -1.60 11.43
N ASP A 159 10.82 -1.28 12.18
CA ASP A 159 10.83 -0.18 13.15
C ASP A 159 10.97 1.16 12.41
N LEU A 160 9.81 1.78 12.10
CA LEU A 160 9.78 2.99 11.31
C LEU A 160 10.47 4.18 12.00
N ASP A 161 10.36 4.28 13.34
CA ASP A 161 11.01 5.35 14.11
C ASP A 161 12.52 5.26 13.99
N ALA A 162 13.09 4.07 14.20
CA ALA A 162 14.51 3.83 14.06
C ALA A 162 15.03 4.11 12.64
N MET A 163 14.26 3.63 11.61
CA MET A 163 14.60 3.84 10.20
C MET A 163 14.62 5.33 9.84
N VAL A 164 13.58 6.07 10.22
CA VAL A 164 13.46 7.50 9.92
C VAL A 164 14.53 8.31 10.66
N ALA A 165 14.77 8.03 11.95
CA ALA A 165 15.82 8.70 12.71
C ALA A 165 17.20 8.49 12.08
N HIS A 166 17.53 7.25 11.67
CA HIS A 166 18.77 6.95 10.97
C HIS A 166 18.86 7.66 9.62
N GLY A 167 17.83 7.56 8.79
CA GLY A 167 17.84 8.19 7.46
C GLY A 167 17.98 9.71 7.52
N ARG A 168 17.37 10.36 8.51
CA ARG A 168 17.56 11.81 8.76
C ARG A 168 19.01 12.12 9.13
N SER A 169 19.66 11.29 9.95
CA SER A 169 21.08 11.48 10.29
C SER A 169 22.02 11.30 9.09
N MET A 170 21.60 10.51 8.07
CA MET A 170 22.34 10.31 6.81
C MET A 170 22.05 11.38 5.76
N GLY A 171 21.05 12.26 5.98
CA GLY A 171 20.66 13.30 5.02
C GLY A 171 19.92 12.77 3.78
N SER A 172 19.27 11.62 3.88
CA SER A 172 18.53 10.99 2.80
C SER A 172 17.09 11.46 2.73
N LEU A 173 16.48 11.44 1.54
CA LEU A 173 15.04 11.43 1.38
C LEU A 173 14.47 10.08 1.82
N ILE A 174 13.35 10.09 2.50
CA ILE A 174 12.72 8.91 3.10
C ILE A 174 11.32 8.74 2.54
N GLY A 175 11.11 7.67 1.78
CA GLY A 175 9.80 7.26 1.31
C GLY A 175 9.28 6.04 2.04
N CYS A 176 7.96 5.91 2.16
CA CYS A 176 7.32 4.78 2.81
C CYS A 176 6.23 4.17 1.94
N ASP A 177 6.37 2.88 1.59
CA ASP A 177 5.27 2.09 1.03
C ASP A 177 4.44 1.51 2.19
N ILE A 178 3.26 2.09 2.38
CA ILE A 178 2.33 1.72 3.45
C ILE A 178 1.20 0.80 2.98
N THR A 179 1.31 0.25 1.79
CA THR A 179 0.24 -0.49 1.09
C THR A 179 -0.31 -1.68 1.88
N GLN A 180 0.52 -2.36 2.66
CA GLN A 180 0.09 -3.52 3.46
C GLN A 180 -0.32 -3.15 4.90
N ALA A 181 -0.33 -1.86 5.23
CA ALA A 181 -0.67 -1.37 6.56
C ALA A 181 -1.90 -0.44 6.56
N ALA A 182 -2.02 0.44 5.55
CA ALA A 182 -3.10 1.43 5.48
C ALA A 182 -4.49 0.77 5.52
N GLY A 183 -5.34 1.25 6.43
CA GLY A 183 -6.68 0.70 6.71
C GLY A 183 -6.72 -0.31 7.84
N LEU A 184 -5.56 -0.81 8.32
CA LEU A 184 -5.48 -1.71 9.48
C LEU A 184 -4.60 -1.15 10.59
N ILE A 185 -3.39 -0.70 10.26
CA ILE A 185 -2.44 -0.15 11.21
C ILE A 185 -2.46 1.38 11.07
N PRO A 186 -2.71 2.14 12.15
CA PRO A 186 -2.65 3.59 12.11
C PRO A 186 -1.30 4.09 11.58
N TYR A 187 -1.34 5.10 10.74
CA TYR A 187 -0.15 5.72 10.16
C TYR A 187 -0.27 7.24 10.19
N ASP A 188 0.78 7.89 10.66
CA ASP A 188 0.90 9.34 10.70
C ASP A 188 2.14 9.76 9.89
N VAL A 189 1.96 10.53 8.83
CA VAL A 189 3.06 10.99 7.98
C VAL A 189 3.97 12.00 8.67
N THR A 190 3.57 12.49 9.84
CA THR A 190 4.31 13.49 10.61
C THR A 190 5.06 12.90 11.81
N ALA A 191 4.75 11.65 12.18
CA ALA A 191 5.30 11.01 13.38
C ALA A 191 5.54 9.49 13.17
N PRO A 192 6.74 9.06 12.72
CA PRO A 192 7.88 9.88 12.32
C PRO A 192 7.68 10.52 10.92
N ALA A 193 8.20 11.74 10.75
CA ALA A 193 8.01 12.49 9.51
C ALA A 193 8.77 11.86 8.34
N VAL A 194 8.05 11.49 7.28
CA VAL A 194 8.60 11.01 6.01
C VAL A 194 8.49 12.06 4.91
N ASP A 195 9.30 11.97 3.86
CA ASP A 195 9.24 12.91 2.74
C ASP A 195 8.12 12.60 1.76
N PHE A 196 7.78 11.31 1.62
CA PHE A 196 6.63 10.86 0.85
C PHE A 196 6.11 9.49 1.34
N ALA A 197 4.85 9.23 1.05
CA ALA A 197 4.24 7.92 1.24
C ALA A 197 3.40 7.51 0.02
N ILE A 198 3.41 6.22 -0.30
CA ILE A 198 2.66 5.64 -1.40
C ILE A 198 1.78 4.50 -0.91
N SER A 199 0.58 4.40 -1.48
CA SER A 199 -0.37 3.35 -1.14
C SER A 199 -1.40 3.11 -2.24
N THR A 200 -2.30 2.15 -1.99
CA THR A 200 -3.49 1.89 -2.81
C THR A 200 -4.69 1.59 -1.93
N SER A 201 -5.88 1.92 -2.42
CA SER A 201 -7.13 1.73 -1.68
C SER A 201 -7.67 0.29 -1.72
N LEU A 202 -7.22 -0.56 -2.65
CA LEU A 202 -7.88 -1.84 -2.93
C LEU A 202 -7.70 -2.94 -1.87
N LYS A 203 -6.65 -2.82 -1.02
CA LYS A 203 -6.31 -3.85 -0.02
C LYS A 203 -7.09 -3.64 1.28
N TRP A 204 -6.42 -3.43 2.39
CA TRP A 204 -7.03 -3.25 3.71
C TRP A 204 -8.01 -2.06 3.77
N MET A 205 -7.86 -1.06 2.89
CA MET A 205 -8.81 0.06 2.73
C MET A 205 -10.10 -0.33 1.98
N CYS A 206 -10.21 -1.57 1.47
CA CYS A 206 -11.40 -2.13 0.83
C CYS A 206 -11.93 -1.39 -0.41
N GLY A 207 -11.17 -0.48 -1.00
CA GLY A 207 -11.52 0.26 -2.21
C GLY A 207 -11.42 -0.58 -3.49
N THR A 208 -11.18 0.09 -4.62
CA THR A 208 -11.10 -0.51 -5.96
C THR A 208 -9.70 -0.37 -6.55
N PRO A 209 -9.33 -1.18 -7.58
CA PRO A 209 -8.13 -0.91 -8.37
C PRO A 209 -8.21 0.45 -9.07
N GLY A 210 -7.08 1.05 -9.39
CA GLY A 210 -7.01 2.39 -10.00
C GLY A 210 -7.02 3.54 -8.98
N ALA A 211 -7.20 3.27 -7.68
CA ALA A 211 -7.27 4.26 -6.61
C ALA A 211 -6.01 4.23 -5.73
N GLY A 212 -4.85 4.48 -6.34
CA GLY A 212 -3.59 4.74 -5.66
C GLY A 212 -3.53 6.16 -5.11
N VAL A 213 -2.62 6.38 -4.16
CA VAL A 213 -2.38 7.69 -3.54
C VAL A 213 -0.89 7.96 -3.40
N LEU A 214 -0.56 9.25 -3.48
CA LEU A 214 0.75 9.82 -3.22
C LEU A 214 0.60 10.93 -2.19
N TYR A 215 1.28 10.79 -1.07
CA TYR A 215 1.56 11.88 -0.13
C TYR A 215 2.96 12.41 -0.39
N VAL A 216 3.14 13.73 -0.38
CA VAL A 216 4.45 14.39 -0.45
C VAL A 216 4.50 15.49 0.60
N ALA A 217 5.59 15.53 1.37
CA ALA A 217 5.83 16.56 2.37
C ALA A 217 5.95 17.96 1.74
N PRO A 218 5.47 19.03 2.39
CA PRO A 218 5.46 20.39 1.82
C PRO A 218 6.82 20.86 1.30
N ALA A 219 7.91 20.59 2.03
CA ALA A 219 9.25 20.96 1.61
C ALA A 219 9.68 20.30 0.31
N LEU A 220 9.30 19.00 0.14
CA LEU A 220 9.60 18.26 -1.07
C LEU A 220 8.69 18.69 -2.24
N ILE A 221 7.42 19.03 -1.98
CA ILE A 221 6.53 19.62 -2.99
C ILE A 221 7.16 20.89 -3.57
N ALA A 222 7.65 21.80 -2.71
CA ALA A 222 8.25 23.06 -3.13
C ALA A 222 9.46 22.86 -4.07
N ALA A 223 10.25 21.79 -3.85
CA ALA A 223 11.43 21.47 -4.63
C ALA A 223 11.13 20.63 -5.89
N ALA A 224 10.00 19.92 -5.91
CA ALA A 224 9.65 18.97 -6.97
C ALA A 224 9.23 19.65 -8.28
N GLN A 225 9.69 19.10 -9.41
CA GLN A 225 9.31 19.54 -10.76
C GLN A 225 8.91 18.33 -11.61
N PRO A 226 7.66 17.85 -11.51
CA PRO A 226 7.21 16.68 -12.27
C PRO A 226 7.44 16.83 -13.77
N GLU A 227 8.10 15.83 -14.39
CA GLU A 227 8.33 15.84 -15.83
C GLU A 227 7.02 15.88 -16.65
N PRO A 228 6.00 15.06 -16.31
CA PRO A 228 4.71 15.17 -16.99
C PRO A 228 4.01 16.47 -16.60
N ARG A 229 3.94 17.41 -17.54
CA ARG A 229 3.25 18.68 -17.38
C ARG A 229 1.94 18.64 -18.15
N GLY A 230 0.88 19.05 -17.49
CA GLY A 230 -0.42 19.16 -18.11
C GLY A 230 -1.22 20.30 -17.51
N TRP A 231 -2.43 20.49 -18.00
CA TRP A 231 -3.27 21.61 -17.61
C TRP A 231 -3.67 21.56 -16.14
N PHE A 232 -3.79 20.36 -15.53
CA PHE A 232 -4.07 20.23 -14.09
C PHE A 232 -2.84 20.39 -13.18
N SER A 233 -1.61 20.39 -13.72
CA SER A 233 -0.41 20.68 -12.93
C SER A 233 -0.18 22.15 -12.68
N GLN A 234 -0.98 23.02 -13.29
CA GLN A 234 -0.89 24.46 -13.14
C GLN A 234 -1.72 24.95 -11.94
N ASP A 235 -1.38 26.14 -11.47
CA ASP A 235 -2.17 26.81 -10.43
C ASP A 235 -3.59 27.11 -10.93
N ASN A 236 -3.72 27.61 -12.16
CA ASN A 236 -4.98 27.75 -12.86
C ASN A 236 -5.06 26.79 -14.07
N PRO A 237 -5.80 25.66 -13.95
CA PRO A 237 -5.96 24.71 -15.07
C PRO A 237 -6.57 25.34 -16.35
N PHE A 238 -7.29 26.44 -16.21
CA PHE A 238 -7.93 27.14 -17.33
C PHE A 238 -7.06 28.23 -17.96
N SER A 239 -5.77 28.33 -17.61
CA SER A 239 -4.81 29.15 -18.33
C SER A 239 -4.45 28.48 -19.66
N TRP A 240 -4.79 29.15 -20.78
CA TRP A 240 -4.56 28.64 -22.14
C TRP A 240 -3.34 29.27 -22.83
N ASP A 241 -2.54 30.06 -22.10
CA ASP A 241 -1.29 30.57 -22.65
C ASP A 241 -0.22 29.49 -22.64
N ILE A 242 0.05 28.92 -23.82
CA ILE A 242 1.04 27.83 -23.99
C ILE A 242 2.48 28.27 -23.71
N ASN A 243 2.75 29.57 -23.58
CA ASN A 243 4.08 30.12 -23.29
C ASN A 243 4.25 30.47 -21.80
N ALA A 244 3.20 30.35 -20.98
CA ALA A 244 3.20 30.74 -19.56
C ALA A 244 2.80 29.56 -18.67
N PHE A 245 3.71 28.57 -18.52
CA PHE A 245 3.50 27.45 -17.61
C PHE A 245 4.09 27.76 -16.23
N ALA A 246 3.28 27.61 -15.17
CA ALA A 246 3.72 27.65 -13.78
C ALA A 246 3.10 26.50 -13.01
N TYR A 247 3.91 25.73 -12.27
CA TYR A 247 3.39 24.68 -11.41
C TYR A 247 2.48 25.20 -10.32
N ALA A 248 1.43 24.45 -10.00
CA ALA A 248 0.66 24.69 -8.77
C ALA A 248 1.57 24.70 -7.55
N PRO A 249 1.27 25.55 -6.54
CA PRO A 249 2.12 25.67 -5.34
C PRO A 249 2.04 24.47 -4.40
N ASP A 250 1.09 23.57 -4.64
CA ASP A 250 0.77 22.40 -3.82
C ASP A 250 0.91 21.09 -4.61
N ILE A 251 0.39 20.01 -4.04
CA ILE A 251 0.45 18.64 -4.63
C ILE A 251 -0.17 18.55 -6.03
N ARG A 252 -1.04 19.48 -6.43
CA ARG A 252 -1.65 19.51 -7.77
C ARG A 252 -0.60 19.56 -8.88
N ARG A 253 0.64 20.02 -8.60
CA ARG A 253 1.75 19.93 -9.57
C ARG A 253 2.03 18.51 -10.07
N PHE A 254 1.63 17.48 -9.31
CA PHE A 254 1.72 16.09 -9.69
C PHE A 254 0.52 15.58 -10.50
N ASP A 255 -0.57 16.34 -10.55
CA ASP A 255 -1.66 16.10 -11.49
C ASP A 255 -1.19 16.54 -12.88
N ASN A 256 -1.32 15.69 -13.89
CA ASN A 256 -0.81 16.03 -15.24
C ASN A 256 -1.93 16.43 -16.19
N GLY A 257 -2.53 15.49 -16.89
CA GLY A 257 -3.70 15.71 -17.73
C GLY A 257 -5.00 15.72 -16.91
N THR A 258 -6.09 15.41 -17.55
CA THR A 258 -7.37 15.21 -16.90
C THR A 258 -7.27 14.10 -15.87
N PRO A 259 -7.56 14.34 -14.58
CA PRO A 259 -7.42 13.31 -13.56
C PRO A 259 -8.46 12.20 -13.72
N GLY A 260 -8.04 10.96 -13.53
CA GLY A 260 -8.95 9.82 -13.42
C GLY A 260 -9.81 9.94 -12.16
N THR A 261 -11.14 10.01 -12.29
CA THR A 261 -12.05 10.22 -11.16
C THR A 261 -12.83 8.96 -10.77
N ILE A 262 -13.02 8.01 -11.71
CA ILE A 262 -13.89 6.83 -11.51
C ILE A 262 -13.38 5.94 -10.36
N ALA A 263 -12.09 5.65 -10.32
CA ALA A 263 -11.53 4.78 -9.29
C ALA A 263 -11.59 5.41 -7.88
N ALA A 264 -11.35 6.73 -7.79
CA ALA A 264 -11.51 7.49 -6.55
C ALA A 264 -12.97 7.49 -6.08
N LEU A 265 -13.91 7.78 -6.98
CA LEU A 265 -15.35 7.76 -6.73
C LEU A 265 -15.82 6.37 -6.28
N ALA A 266 -15.40 5.31 -6.98
CA ALA A 266 -15.75 3.94 -6.65
C ALA A 266 -15.14 3.46 -5.32
N SER A 267 -14.03 4.03 -4.89
CA SER A 267 -13.38 3.71 -3.62
C SER A 267 -13.88 4.55 -2.45
N LEU A 268 -14.48 5.72 -2.70
CA LEU A 268 -14.94 6.63 -1.66
C LEU A 268 -15.88 5.98 -0.64
N PRO A 269 -16.87 5.16 -1.01
CA PRO A 269 -17.72 4.47 -0.03
C PRO A 269 -16.94 3.61 0.97
N ALA A 270 -15.89 2.94 0.52
CA ALA A 270 -15.04 2.13 1.40
C ALA A 270 -14.27 3.02 2.40
N LEU A 271 -13.75 4.16 1.96
CA LEU A 271 -13.09 5.13 2.83
C LEU A 271 -14.08 5.76 3.82
N ASP A 272 -15.29 6.05 3.38
CA ASP A 272 -16.38 6.54 4.24
C ASP A 272 -16.80 5.48 5.27
N TRP A 273 -16.80 4.20 4.88
CA TRP A 273 -17.02 3.11 5.83
C TRP A 273 -15.92 3.09 6.88
N HIS A 274 -14.65 3.12 6.49
CA HIS A 274 -13.51 3.18 7.40
C HIS A 274 -13.57 4.38 8.35
N ALA A 275 -13.93 5.56 7.86
CA ALA A 275 -14.03 6.79 8.67
C ALA A 275 -15.08 6.69 9.81
N ARG A 276 -16.02 5.74 9.72
CA ARG A 276 -17.03 5.49 10.75
C ARG A 276 -16.66 4.38 11.72
N GLN A 277 -15.53 3.68 11.51
CA GLN A 277 -15.14 2.54 12.33
C GLN A 277 -14.24 2.94 13.49
N ASP A 278 -14.27 2.14 14.54
CA ASP A 278 -13.23 2.12 15.57
C ASP A 278 -12.01 1.33 15.05
N HIS A 279 -11.00 2.04 14.62
CA HIS A 279 -9.78 1.44 14.09
C HIS A 279 -9.02 0.59 15.11
N ALA A 280 -9.10 0.92 16.41
CA ALA A 280 -8.51 0.10 17.46
C ALA A 280 -9.23 -1.24 17.56
N ALA A 281 -10.56 -1.24 17.45
CA ALA A 281 -11.35 -2.48 17.45
C ALA A 281 -11.07 -3.34 16.20
N LEU A 282 -10.91 -2.73 15.01
CA LEU A 282 -10.53 -3.44 13.78
C LEU A 282 -9.15 -4.11 13.93
N LEU A 283 -8.17 -3.39 14.45
CA LEU A 283 -6.84 -3.93 14.71
C LEU A 283 -6.89 -5.05 15.75
N ALA A 284 -7.58 -4.86 16.86
CA ALA A 284 -7.74 -5.88 17.91
C ALA A 284 -8.42 -7.15 17.36
N HIS A 285 -9.42 -7.00 16.48
CA HIS A 285 -10.04 -8.12 15.79
C HIS A 285 -9.03 -8.90 14.96
N ASN A 286 -8.26 -8.22 14.09
CA ASN A 286 -7.19 -8.85 13.30
C ASN A 286 -6.15 -9.54 14.20
N ARG A 287 -5.72 -8.90 15.30
CA ARG A 287 -4.74 -9.46 16.24
C ARG A 287 -5.23 -10.76 16.89
N ARG A 288 -6.50 -10.83 17.29
CA ARG A 288 -7.10 -12.04 17.81
C ARG A 288 -7.09 -13.19 16.81
N LEU A 289 -7.46 -12.93 15.54
CA LEU A 289 -7.47 -13.93 14.48
C LEU A 289 -6.06 -14.38 14.10
N THR A 290 -5.12 -13.45 13.95
CA THR A 290 -3.72 -13.78 13.64
C THR A 290 -3.03 -14.52 14.77
N ALA A 291 -3.31 -14.21 16.03
CA ALA A 291 -2.81 -14.97 17.17
C ALA A 291 -3.28 -16.43 17.14
N ARG A 292 -4.57 -16.67 16.81
CA ARG A 292 -5.11 -18.03 16.69
C ARG A 292 -4.47 -18.80 15.51
N LEU A 293 -4.23 -18.13 14.38
CA LEU A 293 -3.53 -18.74 13.24
C LEU A 293 -2.08 -19.11 13.57
N ILE A 294 -1.38 -18.26 14.32
CA ILE A 294 -0.01 -18.54 14.77
C ILE A 294 0.01 -19.74 15.72
N ALA A 295 -0.91 -19.81 16.69
CA ALA A 295 -1.02 -20.96 17.58
C ALA A 295 -1.31 -22.26 16.80
N ALA A 296 -2.21 -22.19 15.82
CA ALA A 296 -2.51 -23.35 14.95
C ALA A 296 -1.30 -23.79 14.09
N ALA A 297 -0.47 -22.86 13.63
CA ALA A 297 0.75 -23.18 12.93
C ALA A 297 1.72 -23.97 13.83
N ASP A 298 1.83 -23.61 15.11
CA ASP A 298 2.62 -24.36 16.09
C ASP A 298 2.04 -25.78 16.34
N GLU A 299 0.73 -25.87 16.54
CA GLU A 299 0.02 -27.16 16.70
C GLU A 299 0.24 -28.10 15.50
N MET A 300 0.30 -27.54 14.30
CA MET A 300 0.53 -28.27 13.04
C MET A 300 2.03 -28.45 12.67
N HIS A 301 2.94 -27.90 13.48
CA HIS A 301 4.39 -27.84 13.18
C HIS A 301 4.71 -27.23 11.81
N LEU A 302 3.91 -26.26 11.34
CA LEU A 302 4.16 -25.52 10.12
C LEU A 302 5.10 -24.33 10.40
N PRO A 303 6.21 -24.19 9.67
CA PRO A 303 7.14 -23.08 9.86
C PRO A 303 6.46 -21.73 9.61
N LEU A 304 6.50 -20.87 10.64
CA LEU A 304 6.00 -19.52 10.57
C LEU A 304 7.03 -18.59 9.93
N ILE A 305 6.63 -17.87 8.89
CA ILE A 305 7.44 -16.83 8.23
C ILE A 305 7.24 -15.48 8.91
N THR A 306 6.00 -15.17 9.30
CA THR A 306 5.65 -13.91 9.95
C THR A 306 6.27 -13.80 11.35
N PRO A 307 6.82 -12.64 11.74
CA PRO A 307 7.31 -12.43 13.10
C PRO A 307 6.19 -12.65 14.15
N ARG A 308 6.55 -13.29 15.26
CA ARG A 308 5.60 -13.59 16.34
C ARG A 308 5.18 -12.34 17.12
N ALA A 309 6.12 -11.43 17.33
CA ALA A 309 5.86 -10.21 18.10
C ALA A 309 4.88 -9.29 17.35
N GLU A 310 3.83 -8.83 18.02
CA GLU A 310 2.82 -7.96 17.40
C GLU A 310 3.39 -6.65 16.85
N ALA A 311 4.38 -6.10 17.56
CA ALA A 311 5.06 -4.88 17.13
C ALA A 311 5.84 -5.06 15.82
N LYS A 312 6.27 -6.29 15.51
CA LYS A 312 7.09 -6.61 14.34
C LYS A 312 6.28 -7.23 13.19
N ARG A 313 4.93 -7.23 13.25
CA ARG A 313 4.11 -7.82 12.18
C ARG A 313 2.98 -6.91 11.71
N GLY A 314 2.63 -7.06 10.46
CA GLY A 314 1.43 -6.51 9.83
C GLY A 314 0.16 -7.30 10.17
N GLY A 315 -0.80 -7.32 9.25
CA GLY A 315 -2.10 -7.95 9.44
C GLY A 315 -2.20 -9.40 8.95
N SER A 316 -1.16 -9.95 8.36
CA SER A 316 -1.18 -11.27 7.72
C SER A 316 -0.35 -12.29 8.50
N VAL A 317 -0.67 -13.57 8.34
CA VAL A 317 0.15 -14.72 8.78
C VAL A 317 0.60 -15.46 7.54
N MET A 318 1.91 -15.65 7.41
CA MET A 318 2.55 -16.36 6.32
C MET A 318 3.16 -17.66 6.83
N LEU A 319 2.80 -18.77 6.20
CA LEU A 319 3.25 -20.12 6.58
C LEU A 319 4.05 -20.72 5.43
N ARG A 320 5.20 -21.31 5.73
CA ARG A 320 5.93 -22.11 4.75
C ARG A 320 5.37 -23.53 4.75
N LEU A 321 4.80 -23.91 3.65
CA LEU A 321 4.35 -25.30 3.48
C LEU A 321 5.54 -26.20 3.06
N PRO A 322 5.61 -27.46 3.58
CA PRO A 322 6.61 -28.41 3.12
C PRO A 322 6.34 -28.83 1.67
N GLU A 323 7.36 -29.33 0.99
CA GLU A 323 7.24 -29.78 -0.42
C GLU A 323 6.20 -30.88 -0.63
N THR A 324 5.91 -31.67 0.41
CA THR A 324 4.83 -32.68 0.42
C THR A 324 3.43 -32.06 0.37
N LEU A 325 3.32 -30.76 0.68
CA LEU A 325 2.07 -29.98 0.64
C LEU A 325 2.22 -28.82 -0.37
N PRO A 326 2.14 -29.07 -1.69
CA PRO A 326 2.32 -28.00 -2.68
C PRO A 326 1.28 -26.88 -2.48
N ALA A 327 1.75 -25.67 -2.19
CA ALA A 327 0.89 -24.56 -1.78
C ALA A 327 -0.22 -24.23 -2.80
N ALA A 328 0.06 -24.35 -4.10
CA ALA A 328 -0.94 -24.14 -5.15
C ALA A 328 -2.09 -25.17 -5.08
N GLN A 329 -1.80 -26.41 -4.72
CA GLN A 329 -2.82 -27.48 -4.55
C GLN A 329 -3.63 -27.20 -3.28
N ILE A 330 -2.97 -26.84 -2.18
CA ILE A 330 -3.64 -26.47 -0.92
C ILE A 330 -4.61 -25.31 -1.14
N VAL A 331 -4.18 -24.24 -1.82
CA VAL A 331 -5.06 -23.11 -2.16
C VAL A 331 -6.27 -23.56 -2.99
N THR A 332 -6.06 -24.47 -3.96
CA THR A 332 -7.15 -25.00 -4.80
C THR A 332 -8.14 -25.84 -3.97
N GLN A 333 -7.64 -26.68 -3.07
CA GLN A 333 -8.49 -27.51 -2.20
C GLN A 333 -9.25 -26.67 -1.17
N LEU A 334 -8.60 -25.69 -0.56
CA LEU A 334 -9.26 -24.73 0.34
C LEU A 334 -10.37 -23.95 -0.38
N ARG A 335 -10.12 -23.51 -1.62
CA ARG A 335 -11.14 -22.85 -2.44
C ARG A 335 -12.33 -23.75 -2.70
N GLY A 336 -12.13 -25.06 -2.96
CA GLY A 336 -13.18 -26.05 -3.10
C GLY A 336 -14.04 -26.22 -1.84
N LEU A 337 -13.49 -25.87 -0.68
CA LEU A 337 -14.20 -25.84 0.62
C LEU A 337 -14.80 -24.45 0.95
N GLY A 338 -14.77 -23.50 0.02
CA GLY A 338 -15.27 -22.13 0.23
C GLY A 338 -14.32 -21.25 1.04
N ILE A 339 -13.06 -21.62 1.23
CA ILE A 339 -12.05 -20.86 1.99
C ILE A 339 -11.16 -20.11 1.00
N SER A 340 -11.12 -18.79 1.11
CA SER A 340 -10.36 -17.91 0.21
C SER A 340 -8.99 -17.59 0.77
N THR A 341 -7.95 -18.17 0.16
CA THR A 341 -6.52 -17.95 0.49
C THR A 341 -5.71 -17.80 -0.79
N ASP A 342 -4.45 -17.40 -0.70
CA ASP A 342 -3.50 -17.48 -1.81
C ASP A 342 -2.10 -17.89 -1.34
N ALA A 343 -1.19 -18.10 -2.30
CA ALA A 343 0.19 -18.45 -2.02
C ALA A 343 1.18 -17.78 -2.98
N ARG A 344 2.43 -17.67 -2.54
CA ARG A 344 3.58 -17.30 -3.38
C ARG A 344 4.69 -18.33 -3.17
N GLY A 345 5.04 -19.08 -4.25
CA GLY A 345 5.87 -20.26 -4.10
C GLY A 345 5.26 -21.22 -3.06
N GLN A 346 6.04 -21.68 -2.10
CA GLN A 346 5.57 -22.52 -0.98
C GLN A 346 5.09 -21.74 0.25
N THR A 347 4.86 -20.42 0.13
CA THR A 347 4.34 -19.58 1.21
C THR A 347 2.83 -19.43 1.08
N LEU A 348 2.06 -20.04 1.98
CA LEU A 348 0.63 -19.80 2.14
C LEU A 348 0.42 -18.47 2.86
N ARG A 349 -0.44 -17.61 2.31
CA ARG A 349 -0.72 -16.28 2.85
C ARG A 349 -2.13 -16.21 3.41
N LEU A 350 -2.24 -15.89 4.70
CA LEU A 350 -3.48 -15.82 5.45
C LEU A 350 -3.66 -14.41 6.01
N SER A 351 -4.60 -13.66 5.45
CA SER A 351 -4.83 -12.26 5.79
C SER A 351 -6.27 -12.04 6.25
N PRO A 352 -6.58 -12.37 7.51
CA PRO A 352 -7.91 -12.17 8.07
C PRO A 352 -8.20 -10.68 8.27
N GLY A 353 -9.44 -10.28 8.02
CA GLY A 353 -9.87 -8.89 8.19
C GLY A 353 -11.34 -8.79 8.58
N ILE A 354 -11.98 -7.72 8.19
CA ILE A 354 -13.31 -7.30 8.63
C ILE A 354 -14.38 -8.42 8.53
N MET A 355 -14.37 -9.16 7.41
CA MET A 355 -15.35 -10.22 7.15
C MET A 355 -14.96 -11.56 7.78
N THR A 356 -13.71 -11.75 8.17
CA THR A 356 -13.22 -13.01 8.72
C THR A 356 -13.69 -13.16 10.17
N THR A 357 -14.24 -14.32 10.51
CA THR A 357 -14.67 -14.62 11.90
C THR A 357 -13.74 -15.61 12.57
N LEU A 358 -13.84 -15.73 13.89
CA LEU A 358 -13.12 -16.78 14.62
C LEU A 358 -13.59 -18.17 14.19
N ALA A 359 -14.89 -18.38 13.96
CA ALA A 359 -15.44 -19.63 13.45
C ALA A 359 -14.90 -19.96 12.06
N GLY A 360 -14.81 -18.96 11.15
CA GLY A 360 -14.19 -19.11 9.86
C GLY A 360 -12.69 -19.44 9.94
N THR A 361 -12.00 -18.88 10.94
CA THR A 361 -10.58 -19.20 11.21
C THR A 361 -10.43 -20.66 11.68
N GLU A 362 -11.28 -21.16 12.56
CA GLU A 362 -11.28 -22.58 12.99
C GLU A 362 -11.61 -23.50 11.82
N THR A 363 -12.52 -23.10 10.94
CA THR A 363 -12.83 -23.85 9.70
C THR A 363 -11.59 -24.00 8.81
N LEU A 364 -10.82 -22.93 8.61
CA LEU A 364 -9.55 -22.97 7.87
C LEU A 364 -8.54 -23.92 8.56
N ILE A 365 -8.39 -23.80 9.89
CA ILE A 365 -7.44 -24.62 10.66
C ILE A 365 -7.77 -26.09 10.52
N THR A 366 -9.04 -26.47 10.73
CA THR A 366 -9.51 -27.86 10.56
C THR A 366 -9.26 -28.37 9.14
N ALA A 367 -9.50 -27.55 8.12
CA ALA A 367 -9.24 -27.92 6.74
C ALA A 367 -7.75 -28.16 6.50
N LEU A 368 -6.84 -27.31 7.00
CA LEU A 368 -5.40 -27.49 6.87
C LEU A 368 -4.90 -28.75 7.59
N GLN A 369 -5.38 -29.03 8.80
CA GLN A 369 -5.06 -30.26 9.55
C GLN A 369 -5.47 -31.52 8.76
N ASN A 370 -6.68 -31.54 8.19
CA ASN A 370 -7.16 -32.65 7.38
C ASN A 370 -6.35 -32.85 6.10
N LEU A 371 -5.90 -31.75 5.48
CA LEU A 371 -5.06 -31.82 4.28
C LEU A 371 -3.64 -32.32 4.60
N GLN A 372 -3.08 -31.93 5.74
CA GLN A 372 -1.79 -32.38 6.22
C GLN A 372 -1.80 -33.88 6.57
N MET A 373 -2.87 -34.42 7.16
CA MET A 373 -2.99 -35.83 7.48
C MET A 373 -3.11 -36.75 6.26
N ARG A 374 -3.43 -36.19 5.09
CA ARG A 374 -3.58 -36.92 3.82
C ARG A 374 -2.33 -36.90 2.94
N ALA A 375 -1.34 -36.09 3.28
CA ALA A 375 -0.10 -35.89 2.56
C ALA A 375 1.06 -36.73 3.12
#